data_acf3eef136b85c04f02804327acfb9cb
#
_entry.id   acf3eef136b85c04f02804327acfb9cb
#
_cell.length_a   1.000
_cell.length_b   1.000
_cell.length_c   1.000
_cell.angle_alpha   90.00
_cell.angle_beta   90.00
_cell.angle_gamma   90.00
#
_symmetry.space_group_name_H-M   'P 1'
#
loop_
_entity.id
_entity.type
_entity.pdbx_description
1 polymer ?
#
loop_
_entity_poly.entity_id
_entity_poly.type
_entity_poly.pdbx_seq_one_letter_code
_entity_poly.pdbx_strand_id
1 'polypeptide(L)'
;MNEIKGVLGGLGLAGLISWLGISWEALTIFAIVLFLDFILGVTDAYLLNREQVKSSIATRGVFKKVSKFLLPLIVVIVMKGAGFTNTAPIINSIMWILIFAEGYSIVGHIYCINTGKSLPEIDAFELVIKKIIEIMKPRLDPKDKAE
;
A
#
# COMPACT_ATOMS: atom_id res chain seq x y z
N MET A 1 23.21 -23.72 -11.99
CA MET A 1 23.59 -22.87 -10.83
C MET A 1 22.72 -21.62 -10.72
N ASN A 2 22.35 -20.96 -11.82
CA ASN A 2 21.47 -19.77 -11.80
C ASN A 2 20.02 -20.10 -11.45
N GLU A 3 19.49 -21.25 -11.89
CA GLU A 3 18.14 -21.71 -11.55
C GLU A 3 17.97 -22.01 -10.06
N ILE A 4 18.98 -22.63 -9.44
CA ILE A 4 18.96 -22.94 -8.00
C ILE A 4 18.96 -21.67 -7.17
N LYS A 5 19.72 -20.63 -7.59
CA LYS A 5 19.71 -19.32 -6.92
C LYS A 5 18.36 -18.61 -7.04
N GLY A 6 17.68 -18.75 -8.20
CA GLY A 6 16.34 -18.22 -8.39
C GLY A 6 15.30 -18.88 -7.48
N VAL A 7 15.35 -20.21 -7.35
CA VAL A 7 14.47 -20.99 -6.49
C VAL A 7 14.71 -20.67 -5.00
N LEU A 8 15.98 -20.60 -4.58
CA LEU A 8 16.35 -20.25 -3.20
C LEU A 8 15.95 -18.82 -2.85
N GLY A 9 16.11 -17.87 -3.79
CA GLY A 9 15.65 -16.49 -3.60
C GLY A 9 14.13 -16.40 -3.49
N GLY A 10 13.38 -17.13 -4.32
CA GLY A 10 11.93 -17.21 -4.27
C GLY A 10 11.41 -17.83 -2.98
N LEU A 11 12.03 -18.91 -2.52
CA LEU A 11 11.69 -19.53 -1.24
C LEU A 11 11.99 -18.62 -0.05
N GLY A 12 13.08 -17.85 -0.10
CA GLY A 12 13.43 -16.88 0.94
C GLY A 12 12.41 -15.74 1.01
N LEU A 13 11.98 -15.19 -0.12
CA LEU A 13 10.97 -14.14 -0.18
C LEU A 13 9.60 -14.65 0.28
N ALA A 14 9.20 -15.84 -0.18
CA ALA A 14 7.95 -16.46 0.22
C ALA A 14 7.92 -16.73 1.74
N GLY A 15 9.01 -17.25 2.28
CA GLY A 15 9.17 -17.47 3.71
C GLY A 15 9.10 -16.17 4.51
N LEU A 16 9.72 -15.11 4.03
CA LEU A 16 9.67 -13.78 4.66
C LEU A 16 8.26 -13.22 4.69
N ILE A 17 7.53 -13.24 3.56
CA ILE A 17 6.15 -12.75 3.46
C ILE A 17 5.22 -13.55 4.38
N SER A 18 5.36 -14.88 4.39
CA SER A 18 4.61 -15.76 5.29
C SER A 18 4.92 -15.47 6.76
N TRP A 19 6.21 -15.28 7.10
CA TRP A 19 6.62 -14.93 8.47
C TRP A 19 6.08 -13.57 8.90
N LEU A 20 5.97 -12.62 7.98
CA LEU A 20 5.37 -11.31 8.25
C LEU A 20 3.85 -11.39 8.43
N GLY A 21 3.20 -12.50 8.05
CA GLY A 21 1.74 -12.68 8.14
C GLY A 21 0.96 -11.95 7.05
N ILE A 22 1.62 -11.58 5.95
CA ILE A 22 0.98 -10.93 4.81
C ILE A 22 0.39 -12.00 3.90
N SER A 23 -0.89 -11.85 3.53
CA SER A 23 -1.54 -12.71 2.55
C SER A 23 -0.96 -12.48 1.15
N TRP A 24 -0.55 -13.56 0.49
CA TRP A 24 -0.12 -13.52 -0.91
C TRP A 24 -1.19 -12.98 -1.84
N GLU A 25 -2.43 -13.35 -1.58
CA GLU A 25 -3.59 -12.88 -2.34
C GLU A 25 -3.73 -11.34 -2.20
N ALA A 26 -3.74 -10.82 -0.97
CA ALA A 26 -3.83 -9.39 -0.72
C ALA A 26 -2.66 -8.63 -1.36
N LEU A 27 -1.44 -9.17 -1.27
CA LEU A 27 -0.24 -8.55 -1.87
C LEU A 27 -0.35 -8.52 -3.40
N THR A 28 -0.83 -9.59 -4.01
CA THR A 28 -1.01 -9.68 -5.46
C THR A 28 -2.09 -8.71 -5.94
N ILE A 29 -3.25 -8.69 -5.27
CA ILE A 29 -4.33 -7.74 -5.59
C ILE A 29 -3.83 -6.31 -5.46
N PHE A 30 -3.10 -6.01 -4.38
CA PHE A 30 -2.55 -4.67 -4.16
C PHE A 30 -1.57 -4.26 -5.28
N ALA A 31 -0.69 -5.16 -5.71
CA ALA A 31 0.22 -4.90 -6.82
C ALA A 31 -0.53 -4.63 -8.13
N ILE A 32 -1.59 -5.39 -8.40
CA ILE A 32 -2.43 -5.21 -9.59
C ILE A 32 -3.14 -3.85 -9.56
N VAL A 33 -3.78 -3.46 -8.46
CA VAL A 33 -4.48 -2.18 -8.38
C VAL A 33 -3.52 -1.00 -8.44
N LEU A 34 -2.33 -1.09 -7.83
CA LEU A 34 -1.28 -0.07 -7.98
C LEU A 34 -0.84 0.11 -9.43
N PHE A 35 -0.69 -1.00 -10.15
CA PHE A 35 -0.30 -0.97 -11.57
C PHE A 35 -1.40 -0.37 -12.44
N LEU A 36 -2.66 -0.75 -12.24
CA LEU A 36 -3.80 -0.19 -12.96
C LEU A 36 -3.97 1.31 -12.68
N ASP A 37 -3.85 1.72 -11.42
CA ASP A 37 -3.92 3.12 -11.03
C ASP A 37 -2.80 3.94 -11.69
N PHE A 38 -1.59 3.37 -11.77
CA PHE A 38 -0.48 4.03 -12.48
C PHE A 38 -0.78 4.22 -13.97
N ILE A 39 -1.26 3.18 -14.67
CA ILE A 39 -1.61 3.27 -16.09
C ILE A 39 -2.69 4.31 -16.33
N LEU A 40 -3.76 4.26 -15.52
CA LEU A 40 -4.89 5.20 -15.68
C LEU A 40 -4.48 6.63 -15.33
N GLY A 41 -3.62 6.84 -14.34
CA GLY A 41 -3.08 8.15 -13.99
C GLY A 41 -2.23 8.75 -15.13
N VAL A 42 -1.41 7.93 -15.79
CA VAL A 42 -0.65 8.36 -16.99
C VAL A 42 -1.59 8.68 -18.15
N THR A 43 -2.61 7.84 -18.36
CA THR A 43 -3.61 8.04 -19.42
C THR A 43 -4.42 9.32 -19.20
N ASP A 44 -4.89 9.56 -17.97
CA ASP A 44 -5.59 10.79 -17.57
C ASP A 44 -4.74 12.03 -17.84
N ALA A 45 -3.47 12.01 -17.42
CA ALA A 45 -2.53 13.10 -17.64
C ALA A 45 -2.30 13.37 -19.14
N TYR A 46 -2.24 12.33 -19.95
CA TYR A 46 -2.02 12.45 -21.40
C TYR A 46 -3.27 12.98 -22.13
N LEU A 47 -4.45 12.42 -21.85
CA LEU A 47 -5.70 12.75 -22.55
C LEU A 47 -6.19 14.17 -22.22
N LEU A 48 -5.99 14.62 -20.99
CA LEU A 48 -6.48 15.94 -20.56
C LEU A 48 -5.46 17.07 -20.74
N ASN A 49 -4.37 16.83 -21.47
CA ASN A 49 -3.29 17.82 -21.70
C ASN A 49 -2.88 18.55 -20.41
N ARG A 50 -2.99 17.89 -19.27
CA ARG A 50 -2.55 18.44 -17.99
C ARG A 50 -1.03 18.45 -17.99
N GLU A 51 -0.47 19.58 -18.44
CA GLU A 51 0.96 19.88 -18.47
C GLU A 51 1.83 18.75 -19.07
N GLN A 52 2.72 19.11 -19.97
CA GLN A 52 3.69 18.17 -20.53
C GLN A 52 4.18 17.21 -19.44
N VAL A 53 3.96 15.92 -19.62
CA VAL A 53 4.41 14.87 -18.68
C VAL A 53 5.91 15.00 -18.53
N LYS A 54 6.34 15.91 -17.66
CA LYS A 54 7.76 16.08 -17.34
C LYS A 54 8.22 14.81 -16.65
N SER A 55 9.36 14.30 -17.05
CA SER A 55 10.00 13.10 -16.46
C SER A 55 9.99 13.14 -14.92
N SER A 56 10.16 14.32 -14.31
CA SER A 56 10.11 14.52 -12.86
C SER A 56 8.74 14.20 -12.24
N ILE A 57 7.62 14.45 -12.94
CA ILE A 57 6.26 14.15 -12.45
C ILE A 57 6.02 12.65 -12.50
N ALA A 58 6.41 11.99 -13.60
CA ALA A 58 6.32 10.54 -13.73
C ALA A 58 7.16 9.82 -12.66
N THR A 59 8.40 10.27 -12.45
CA THR A 59 9.29 9.73 -11.42
C THR A 59 8.69 9.88 -10.02
N ARG A 60 8.12 11.05 -9.68
CA ARG A 60 7.46 11.28 -8.39
C ARG A 60 6.25 10.35 -8.20
N GLY A 61 5.48 10.10 -9.27
CA GLY A 61 4.36 9.15 -9.27
C GLY A 61 4.82 7.74 -8.94
N VAL A 62 5.89 7.26 -9.58
CA VAL A 62 6.49 5.94 -9.31
C VAL A 62 6.95 5.85 -7.84
N PHE A 63 7.68 6.85 -7.34
CA PHE A 63 8.13 6.84 -5.94
C PHE A 63 6.98 6.79 -4.95
N LYS A 64 5.89 7.53 -5.18
CA LYS A 64 4.68 7.44 -4.35
C LYS A 64 4.10 6.02 -4.33
N LYS A 65 4.06 5.32 -5.46
CA LYS A 65 3.56 3.94 -5.56
C LYS A 65 4.47 2.95 -4.83
N VAL A 66 5.78 3.08 -5.02
CA VAL A 66 6.78 2.26 -4.30
C VAL A 66 6.66 2.46 -2.79
N SER A 67 6.51 3.70 -2.32
CA SER A 67 6.33 4.00 -0.89
C SER A 67 5.06 3.35 -0.32
N LYS A 68 3.95 3.37 -1.06
CA LYS A 68 2.71 2.70 -0.66
C LYS A 68 2.89 1.18 -0.58
N PHE A 69 3.64 0.59 -1.52
CA PHE A 69 3.93 -0.84 -1.51
C PHE A 69 4.81 -1.26 -0.33
N LEU A 70 5.77 -0.41 0.07
CA LEU A 70 6.65 -0.66 1.20
C LEU A 70 5.97 -0.44 2.57
N LEU A 71 4.94 0.39 2.63
CA LEU A 71 4.29 0.77 3.89
C LEU A 71 3.82 -0.44 4.73
N PRO A 72 3.07 -1.42 4.20
CA PRO A 72 2.65 -2.58 5.00
C PRO A 72 3.83 -3.42 5.51
N LEU A 73 4.91 -3.53 4.73
CA LEU A 73 6.12 -4.24 5.15
C LEU A 73 6.79 -3.55 6.34
N ILE A 74 6.95 -2.23 6.27
CA ILE A 74 7.55 -1.44 7.35
C ILE A 74 6.70 -1.55 8.62
N VAL A 75 5.37 -1.40 8.49
CA VAL A 75 4.45 -1.48 9.63
C VAL A 75 4.55 -2.82 10.34
N VAL A 76 4.53 -3.93 9.61
CA VAL A 76 4.58 -5.25 10.25
C VAL A 76 5.93 -5.53 10.90
N ILE A 77 7.04 -5.06 10.33
CA ILE A 77 8.38 -5.18 10.92
C ILE A 77 8.43 -4.41 12.25
N VAL A 78 7.94 -3.17 12.27
CA VAL A 78 7.88 -2.35 13.49
C VAL A 78 6.99 -3.01 14.55
N MET A 79 5.82 -3.53 14.17
CA MET A 79 4.92 -4.22 15.09
C MET A 79 5.55 -5.47 15.70
N LYS A 80 6.23 -6.29 14.89
CA LYS A 80 6.97 -7.46 15.40
C LYS A 80 8.10 -7.05 16.34
N GLY A 81 8.83 -5.99 16.01
CA GLY A 81 9.85 -5.40 16.88
C GLY A 81 9.28 -4.87 18.20
N ALA A 82 8.05 -4.36 18.20
CA ALA A 82 7.32 -3.94 19.39
C ALA A 82 6.68 -5.11 20.18
N GLY A 83 6.96 -6.38 19.80
CA GLY A 83 6.51 -7.57 20.51
C GLY A 83 5.07 -8.00 20.20
N PHE A 84 4.49 -7.58 19.07
CA PHE A 84 3.22 -8.13 18.62
C PHE A 84 3.44 -9.53 18.02
N THR A 85 2.82 -10.55 18.62
CA THR A 85 2.93 -11.94 18.15
C THR A 85 2.00 -12.25 17.01
N ASN A 86 0.78 -11.72 17.03
CA ASN A 86 -0.21 -11.91 15.97
C ASN A 86 -0.42 -10.61 15.19
N THR A 87 0.33 -10.42 14.12
CA THR A 87 0.27 -9.24 13.25
C THR A 87 -0.67 -9.43 12.06
N ALA A 88 -1.06 -10.67 11.71
CA ALA A 88 -1.82 -10.97 10.52
C ALA A 88 -3.17 -10.22 10.40
N PRO A 89 -4.04 -10.14 11.42
CA PRO A 89 -5.29 -9.40 11.31
C PRO A 89 -5.08 -7.91 11.06
N ILE A 90 -4.05 -7.34 11.68
CA ILE A 90 -3.74 -5.92 11.61
C ILE A 90 -3.19 -5.56 10.23
N ILE A 91 -2.21 -6.35 9.76
CA ILE A 91 -1.61 -6.10 8.45
C ILE A 91 -2.61 -6.31 7.32
N ASN A 92 -3.49 -7.31 7.42
CA ASN A 92 -4.54 -7.52 6.45
C ASN A 92 -5.54 -6.34 6.42
N SER A 93 -5.90 -5.77 7.58
CA SER A 93 -6.73 -4.56 7.63
C SER A 93 -6.05 -3.38 6.93
N ILE A 94 -4.75 -3.18 7.13
CA ILE A 94 -3.96 -2.14 6.45
C ILE A 94 -3.92 -2.39 4.93
N MET A 95 -3.70 -3.64 4.51
CA MET A 95 -3.74 -4.01 3.09
C MET A 95 -5.09 -3.67 2.45
N TRP A 96 -6.21 -4.00 3.12
CA TRP A 96 -7.54 -3.65 2.62
C TRP A 96 -7.76 -2.14 2.50
N ILE A 97 -7.30 -1.34 3.45
CA ILE A 97 -7.36 0.13 3.37
C ILE A 97 -6.61 0.63 2.13
N LEU A 98 -5.39 0.10 1.90
CA LEU A 98 -4.58 0.50 0.76
C LEU A 98 -5.20 0.07 -0.58
N ILE A 99 -5.69 -1.17 -0.68
CA ILE A 99 -6.37 -1.70 -1.87
C ILE A 99 -7.61 -0.85 -2.18
N PHE A 100 -8.42 -0.54 -1.17
CA PHE A 100 -9.60 0.29 -1.34
C PHE A 100 -9.26 1.71 -1.82
N ALA A 101 -8.24 2.34 -1.23
CA ALA A 101 -7.82 3.68 -1.63
C ALA A 101 -7.27 3.73 -3.07
N GLU A 102 -6.51 2.71 -3.50
CA GLU A 102 -6.07 2.62 -4.89
C GLU A 102 -7.24 2.33 -5.84
N GLY A 103 -8.18 1.47 -5.44
CA GLY A 103 -9.42 1.23 -6.19
C GLY A 103 -10.24 2.49 -6.38
N TYR A 104 -10.37 3.30 -5.33
CA TYR A 104 -11.03 4.62 -5.40
C TYR A 104 -10.29 5.57 -6.37
N SER A 105 -8.95 5.59 -6.33
CA SER A 105 -8.15 6.39 -7.26
C SER A 105 -8.39 5.97 -8.72
N ILE A 106 -8.45 4.66 -8.99
CA ILE A 106 -8.79 4.11 -10.32
C ILE A 106 -10.14 4.64 -10.80
N VAL A 107 -11.18 4.57 -9.96
CA VAL A 107 -12.51 5.10 -10.28
C VAL A 107 -12.43 6.61 -10.53
N GLY A 108 -11.63 7.32 -9.75
CA GLY A 108 -11.38 8.76 -9.92
C GLY A 108 -10.77 9.10 -11.28
N HIS A 109 -9.78 8.34 -11.74
CA HIS A 109 -9.19 8.51 -13.08
C HIS A 109 -10.20 8.21 -14.18
N ILE A 110 -10.96 7.12 -14.09
CA ILE A 110 -12.01 6.78 -15.03
C ILE A 110 -13.07 7.90 -15.11
N TYR A 111 -13.51 8.39 -13.95
CA TYR A 111 -14.47 9.50 -13.87
C TYR A 111 -13.91 10.77 -14.52
N CYS A 112 -12.65 11.09 -14.24
CA CYS A 112 -11.97 12.26 -14.77
C CYS A 112 -11.83 12.20 -16.31
N ILE A 113 -11.42 11.06 -16.85
CA ILE A 113 -11.32 10.83 -18.30
C ILE A 113 -12.68 11.04 -18.99
N ASN A 114 -13.78 10.59 -18.37
CA ASN A 114 -15.11 10.67 -18.98
C ASN A 114 -15.80 12.03 -18.81
N THR A 115 -15.50 12.77 -17.73
CA THR A 115 -16.25 14.00 -17.38
C THR A 115 -15.40 15.25 -17.37
N GLY A 116 -14.07 15.14 -17.42
CA GLY A 116 -13.14 16.24 -17.23
C GLY A 116 -13.08 16.78 -15.78
N LYS A 117 -13.77 16.14 -14.82
CA LYS A 117 -13.83 16.56 -13.41
C LYS A 117 -13.09 15.56 -12.54
N SER A 118 -12.39 16.05 -11.50
CA SER A 118 -11.73 15.19 -10.49
C SER A 118 -12.69 14.86 -9.34
N LEU A 119 -12.55 13.64 -8.78
CA LEU A 119 -13.13 13.29 -7.49
C LEU A 119 -12.23 13.79 -6.33
N PRO A 120 -12.80 13.96 -5.11
CA PRO A 120 -11.99 14.25 -3.93
C PRO A 120 -10.93 13.16 -3.70
N GLU A 121 -9.72 13.55 -3.33
CA GLU A 121 -8.67 12.57 -3.00
C GLU A 121 -8.90 11.95 -1.62
N ILE A 122 -8.62 10.64 -1.50
CA ILE A 122 -8.54 9.92 -0.23
C ILE A 122 -7.07 9.75 0.13
N ASP A 123 -6.67 10.28 1.29
CA ASP A 123 -5.31 10.07 1.79
C ASP A 123 -5.19 8.72 2.51
N ALA A 124 -4.70 7.72 1.76
CA ALA A 124 -4.48 6.38 2.28
C ALA A 124 -3.44 6.35 3.42
N PHE A 125 -2.42 7.22 3.39
CA PHE A 125 -1.42 7.30 4.45
C PHE A 125 -2.04 7.79 5.76
N GLU A 126 -2.89 8.80 5.69
CA GLU A 126 -3.61 9.31 6.87
C GLU A 126 -4.48 8.22 7.49
N LEU A 127 -5.22 7.46 6.67
CA LEU A 127 -6.06 6.36 7.15
C LEU A 127 -5.23 5.25 7.81
N VAL A 128 -4.11 4.86 7.22
CA VAL A 128 -3.20 3.85 7.78
C VAL A 128 -2.57 4.34 9.08
N ILE A 129 -2.08 5.59 9.13
CA ILE A 129 -1.50 6.17 10.34
C ILE A 129 -2.53 6.21 11.47
N LYS A 130 -3.76 6.65 11.22
CA LYS A 130 -4.85 6.63 12.20
C LYS A 130 -5.10 5.23 12.74
N LYS A 131 -5.11 4.21 11.85
CA LYS A 131 -5.31 2.82 12.25
C LYS A 131 -4.16 2.29 13.11
N ILE A 132 -2.92 2.63 12.78
CA ILE A 132 -1.74 2.26 13.58
C ILE A 132 -1.82 2.90 14.97
N ILE A 133 -2.13 4.19 15.07
CA ILE A 133 -2.25 4.91 16.34
C ILE A 133 -3.35 4.27 17.20
N GLU A 134 -4.51 3.96 16.63
CA GLU A 134 -5.62 3.28 17.31
C GLU A 134 -5.17 1.95 17.95
N ILE A 135 -4.41 1.14 17.19
CA ILE A 135 -3.93 -0.17 17.64
C ILE A 135 -2.85 -0.04 18.72
N MET A 136 -1.99 0.97 18.61
CA MET A 136 -0.88 1.17 19.53
C MET A 136 -1.26 1.91 20.82
N LYS A 137 -2.33 2.72 20.78
CA LYS A 137 -2.77 3.54 21.94
C LYS A 137 -2.88 2.76 23.25
N PRO A 138 -3.48 1.55 23.31
CA PRO A 138 -3.59 0.78 24.56
C PRO A 138 -2.23 0.31 25.11
N ARG A 139 -1.18 0.31 24.30
CA ARG A 139 0.18 -0.06 24.74
C ARG A 139 1.01 1.14 25.16
N LEU A 140 0.71 2.32 24.62
CA LEU A 140 1.41 3.57 24.94
C LEU A 140 0.87 4.23 26.20
N ASP A 141 -0.37 3.93 26.60
CA ASP A 141 -0.98 4.43 27.83
C ASP A 141 -1.25 3.26 28.81
N PRO A 142 -0.28 2.95 29.69
CA PRO A 142 -0.39 1.81 30.61
C PRO A 142 -1.39 2.01 31.75
N LYS A 143 -2.05 3.18 31.84
CA LYS A 143 -2.99 3.51 32.94
C LYS A 143 -4.31 2.72 32.90
N ASP A 144 -4.69 2.18 31.73
CA ASP A 144 -5.93 1.39 31.56
C ASP A 144 -5.81 -0.10 31.96
N LYS A 145 -4.66 -0.53 32.52
CA LYS A 145 -4.45 -1.92 32.96
C LYS A 145 -4.54 -2.13 34.47
N ALA A 146 -4.99 -1.13 35.20
CA ALA A 146 -5.05 -1.15 36.66
C ALA A 146 -6.50 -1.06 37.19
N GLU A 147 -7.43 -1.80 36.56
CA GLU A 147 -8.73 -2.14 37.16
C GLU A 147 -9.05 -3.61 36.97
#